data_e16cc9f06fb3c370708e07ccf19bcceb
#
_entry.id   e16cc9f06fb3c370708e07ccf19bcceb
#
_cell.length_a   1.000
_cell.length_b   1.000
_cell.length_c   1.000
_cell.angle_alpha   90.00
_cell.angle_beta   90.00
_cell.angle_gamma   90.00
#
_symmetry.space_group_name_H-M   'P 1'
#
loop_
_entity.id
_entity.type
_entity.pdbx_description
1 polymer ?
#
loop_
_entity_poly.entity_id
_entity_poly.type
_entity_poly.pdbx_seq_one_letter_code
_entity_poly.pdbx_strand_id
1 'polypeptide(L)'
;MFWVYRYKGFSFTAARTVHTALVLAGQQGCSQADTGHLLLALVQTAQGTAADFLRRKRVTSTALAEHTAAHAAGRPRRLHSRDLAPELSKAMEFAVLGAHAASAARAENEHLLCAILEDSSCTASRWLAALGIELPQAARECR
;
A
#
# COMPACT_ATOMS: atom_id res chain seq x y z
N MET A 1 16.72 -9.70 6.39
CA MET A 1 17.68 -8.60 6.16
C MET A 1 17.93 -8.30 4.70
N PHE A 2 17.90 -9.31 3.81
CA PHE A 2 18.05 -9.07 2.38
C PHE A 2 17.01 -8.09 1.80
N TRP A 3 15.81 -8.13 2.28
CA TRP A 3 14.73 -7.28 1.79
C TRP A 3 14.96 -5.79 2.10
N VAL A 4 15.76 -5.47 3.12
CA VAL A 4 16.09 -4.06 3.46
C VAL A 4 16.88 -3.40 2.32
N TYR A 5 17.76 -4.13 1.68
CA TYR A 5 18.54 -3.60 0.56
C TYR A 5 17.70 -3.38 -0.69
N ARG A 6 16.65 -4.18 -0.87
CA ARG A 6 15.74 -4.04 -2.01
C ARG A 6 14.80 -2.84 -1.87
N TYR A 7 14.56 -2.42 -0.62
CA TYR A 7 13.67 -1.30 -0.33
C TYR A 7 14.47 -0.08 0.12
N LYS A 8 15.54 0.22 -0.63
CA LYS A 8 16.39 1.38 -0.37
C LYS A 8 15.55 2.65 -0.41
N GLY A 9 15.73 3.52 0.58
CA GLY A 9 14.97 4.76 0.71
C GLY A 9 13.74 4.63 1.60
N PHE A 10 13.41 3.42 2.06
CA PHE A 10 12.27 3.18 2.97
C PHE A 10 12.74 3.02 4.40
N SER A 11 11.91 3.49 5.33
CA SER A 11 12.10 3.14 6.74
C SER A 11 11.88 1.64 6.95
N PHE A 12 12.34 1.12 8.08
CA PHE A 12 12.10 -0.28 8.44
C PHE A 12 10.60 -0.58 8.48
N THR A 13 9.80 0.32 9.05
CA THR A 13 8.35 0.16 9.16
C THR A 13 7.68 0.11 7.79
N ALA A 14 8.04 1.02 6.89
CA ALA A 14 7.47 1.05 5.53
C ALA A 14 7.90 -0.19 4.73
N ALA A 15 9.16 -0.62 4.85
CA ALA A 15 9.63 -1.83 4.18
C ALA A 15 8.87 -3.06 4.68
N ARG A 16 8.57 -3.14 5.98
CA ARG A 16 7.73 -4.21 6.54
C ARG A 16 6.32 -4.19 5.97
N THR A 17 5.77 -3.01 5.75
CA THR A 17 4.44 -2.87 5.14
C THR A 17 4.42 -3.46 3.73
N VAL A 18 5.45 -3.16 2.93
CA VAL A 18 5.56 -3.74 1.58
C VAL A 18 5.74 -5.26 1.67
N HIS A 19 6.55 -5.74 2.60
CA HIS A 19 6.71 -7.18 2.82
C HIS A 19 5.38 -7.83 3.19
N THR A 20 4.59 -7.21 4.06
CA THR A 20 3.25 -7.69 4.43
C THR A 20 2.34 -7.76 3.20
N ALA A 21 2.42 -6.77 2.31
CA ALA A 21 1.67 -6.80 1.06
C ALA A 21 2.01 -8.03 0.21
N LEU A 22 3.30 -8.39 0.14
CA LEU A 22 3.74 -9.60 -0.56
C LEU A 22 3.17 -10.87 0.09
N VAL A 23 3.18 -10.94 1.42
CA VAL A 23 2.62 -12.08 2.15
C VAL A 23 1.12 -12.19 1.88
N LEU A 24 0.39 -11.10 1.94
CA LEU A 24 -1.05 -11.09 1.67
C LEU A 24 -1.37 -11.52 0.24
N ALA A 25 -0.61 -11.02 -0.74
CA ALA A 25 -0.79 -11.43 -2.13
C ALA A 25 -0.55 -12.93 -2.31
N GLY A 26 0.51 -13.45 -1.68
CA GLY A 26 0.81 -14.87 -1.73
C GLY A 26 -0.29 -15.73 -1.09
N GLN A 27 -0.84 -15.29 0.03
CA GLN A 27 -1.95 -15.97 0.70
C GLN A 27 -3.19 -16.04 -0.20
N GLN A 28 -3.39 -15.04 -1.04
CA GLN A 28 -4.49 -15.01 -2.01
C GLN A 28 -4.19 -15.75 -3.31
N GLY A 29 -3.00 -16.31 -3.44
CA GLY A 29 -2.59 -17.03 -4.64
C GLY A 29 -2.26 -16.13 -5.83
N CYS A 30 -2.06 -14.85 -5.60
CA CYS A 30 -1.66 -13.91 -6.66
C CYS A 30 -0.19 -14.11 -7.02
N SER A 31 0.15 -13.87 -8.28
CA SER A 31 1.53 -13.97 -8.74
C SER A 31 2.37 -12.74 -8.42
N GLN A 32 1.73 -11.62 -8.14
CA GLN A 32 2.37 -10.36 -7.80
C GLN A 32 1.55 -9.63 -6.75
N ALA A 33 2.24 -8.84 -5.92
CA ALA A 33 1.57 -7.92 -5.00
C ALA A 33 1.26 -6.60 -5.73
N ASP A 34 0.08 -6.07 -5.55
CA ASP A 34 -0.34 -4.81 -6.14
C ASP A 34 -0.69 -3.78 -5.06
N THR A 35 -1.20 -2.62 -5.47
CA THR A 35 -1.54 -1.56 -4.51
C THR A 35 -2.71 -1.95 -3.61
N GLY A 36 -3.59 -2.84 -4.04
CA GLY A 36 -4.65 -3.38 -3.19
C GLY A 36 -4.08 -4.13 -1.99
N HIS A 37 -3.07 -4.96 -2.22
CA HIS A 37 -2.37 -5.64 -1.13
C HIS A 37 -1.63 -4.66 -0.23
N LEU A 38 -1.05 -3.60 -0.81
CA LEU A 38 -0.41 -2.56 -0.02
C LEU A 38 -1.43 -1.84 0.87
N LEU A 39 -2.60 -1.52 0.33
CA LEU A 39 -3.67 -0.89 1.11
C LEU A 39 -4.09 -1.78 2.29
N LEU A 40 -4.27 -3.08 2.05
CA LEU A 40 -4.59 -4.02 3.11
C LEU A 40 -3.50 -4.05 4.18
N ALA A 41 -2.25 -4.03 3.78
CA ALA A 41 -1.11 -4.00 4.71
C ALA A 41 -1.13 -2.71 5.55
N LEU A 42 -1.42 -1.57 4.92
CA LEU A 42 -1.52 -0.29 5.63
C LEU A 42 -2.67 -0.30 6.66
N VAL A 43 -3.80 -0.90 6.28
CA VAL A 43 -4.97 -1.01 7.18
C VAL A 43 -4.63 -1.88 8.39
N GLN A 44 -3.81 -2.92 8.21
CA GLN A 44 -3.40 -3.80 9.30
C GLN A 44 -2.36 -3.18 10.22
N THR A 45 -1.73 -2.08 9.80
CA THR A 45 -0.78 -1.36 10.64
C THR A 45 -1.53 -0.70 11.80
N ALA A 46 -1.12 -1.00 13.03
CA ALA A 46 -1.85 -0.57 14.21
C ALA A 46 -1.63 0.91 14.56
N GLN A 47 -0.56 1.52 14.09
CA GLN A 47 -0.12 2.84 14.54
C GLN A 47 0.42 3.68 13.39
N GLY A 48 0.47 4.99 13.61
CA GLY A 48 1.07 5.94 12.70
C GLY A 48 0.06 6.77 11.93
N THR A 49 0.57 7.77 11.23
CA THR A 49 -0.23 8.74 10.50
C THR A 49 -1.11 8.09 9.42
N ALA A 50 -0.56 7.15 8.67
CA ALA A 50 -1.32 6.45 7.64
C ALA A 50 -2.47 5.64 8.23
N ALA A 51 -2.22 4.92 9.34
CA ALA A 51 -3.25 4.14 10.01
C ALA A 51 -4.35 5.04 10.56
N ASP A 52 -3.98 6.18 11.15
CA ASP A 52 -4.93 7.16 11.67
C ASP A 52 -5.81 7.74 10.57
N PHE A 53 -5.20 8.09 9.44
CA PHE A 53 -5.93 8.58 8.27
C PHE A 53 -6.96 7.57 7.80
N LEU A 54 -6.56 6.31 7.63
CA LEU A 54 -7.45 5.25 7.15
C LEU A 54 -8.60 5.00 8.14
N ARG A 55 -8.32 5.02 9.44
CA ARG A 55 -9.37 4.89 10.47
C ARG A 55 -10.37 6.04 10.41
N ARG A 56 -9.89 7.26 10.26
CA ARG A 56 -10.78 8.44 10.13
C ARG A 56 -11.69 8.32 8.91
N LYS A 57 -11.18 7.77 7.82
CA LYS A 57 -11.94 7.55 6.58
C LYS A 57 -12.75 6.25 6.63
N ARG A 58 -12.71 5.51 7.74
CA ARG A 58 -13.42 4.25 7.93
C ARG A 58 -13.00 3.17 6.93
N VAL A 59 -11.76 3.21 6.49
CA VAL A 59 -11.18 2.18 5.64
C VAL A 59 -10.62 1.09 6.55
N THR A 60 -11.35 -0.03 6.62
CA THR A 60 -11.02 -1.16 7.50
C THR A 60 -10.94 -2.43 6.67
N SER A 61 -10.39 -3.50 7.26
CA SER A 61 -10.37 -4.81 6.61
C SER A 61 -11.78 -5.28 6.28
N THR A 62 -12.75 -5.00 7.16
CA THR A 62 -14.16 -5.35 6.93
C THR A 62 -14.72 -4.58 5.74
N ALA A 63 -14.44 -3.28 5.65
CA ALA A 63 -14.91 -2.45 4.53
C ALA A 63 -14.35 -2.92 3.19
N LEU A 64 -13.14 -3.48 3.20
CA LEU A 64 -12.46 -3.97 1.99
C LEU A 64 -12.70 -5.46 1.71
N ALA A 65 -13.47 -6.14 2.55
CA ALA A 65 -13.60 -7.60 2.50
C ALA A 65 -14.08 -8.12 1.13
N GLU A 66 -15.05 -7.46 0.51
CA GLU A 66 -15.57 -7.88 -0.80
C GLU A 66 -14.51 -7.73 -1.89
N HIS A 67 -13.77 -6.63 -1.87
CA HIS A 67 -12.69 -6.39 -2.83
C HIS A 67 -11.56 -7.39 -2.63
N THR A 68 -11.23 -7.68 -1.38
CA THR A 68 -10.21 -8.66 -1.03
C THR A 68 -10.59 -10.05 -1.53
N ALA A 69 -11.82 -10.47 -1.29
CA ALA A 69 -12.30 -11.78 -1.72
C ALA A 69 -12.32 -11.91 -3.25
N ALA A 70 -12.76 -10.86 -3.95
CA ALA A 70 -12.80 -10.85 -5.42
C ALA A 70 -11.40 -10.85 -6.03
N HIS A 71 -10.41 -10.43 -5.28
CA HIS A 71 -9.02 -10.30 -5.74
C HIS A 71 -8.24 -11.61 -5.59
N ALA A 72 -8.74 -12.57 -4.83
CA ALA A 72 -8.08 -13.84 -4.62
C ALA A 72 -8.00 -14.63 -5.95
N ALA A 73 -6.82 -15.15 -6.25
CA ALA A 73 -6.51 -15.72 -7.56
C ALA A 73 -6.26 -17.24 -7.56
N GLY A 74 -6.11 -17.86 -6.40
CA GLY A 74 -5.86 -19.31 -6.38
C GLY A 74 -5.29 -19.79 -5.06
N ARG A 75 -4.50 -20.85 -5.15
CA ARG A 75 -3.88 -21.45 -3.97
C ARG A 75 -2.79 -20.56 -3.39
N PRO A 76 -2.62 -20.53 -2.07
CA PRO A 76 -1.54 -19.80 -1.45
C PRO A 76 -0.19 -20.15 -2.03
N ARG A 77 0.66 -19.16 -2.20
CA ARG A 77 2.01 -19.32 -2.73
C ARG A 77 2.95 -18.33 -2.03
N ARG A 78 4.22 -18.58 -2.11
CA ARG A 78 5.22 -17.67 -1.57
C ARG A 78 5.70 -16.74 -2.67
N LEU A 79 5.62 -15.44 -2.40
CA LEU A 79 6.15 -14.43 -3.31
C LEU A 79 7.53 -13.95 -2.82
N HIS A 80 8.32 -13.51 -3.77
CA HIS A 80 9.64 -12.95 -3.53
C HIS A 80 9.57 -11.43 -3.60
N SER A 81 10.58 -10.73 -3.09
CA SER A 81 10.63 -9.27 -3.05
C SER A 81 10.51 -8.59 -4.42
N ARG A 82 10.77 -9.33 -5.50
CA ARG A 82 10.66 -8.84 -6.88
C ARG A 82 9.27 -9.03 -7.48
N ASP A 83 8.39 -9.75 -6.81
CA ASP A 83 7.05 -10.07 -7.33
C ASP A 83 6.07 -8.93 -7.07
N LEU A 84 6.43 -7.76 -7.55
CA LEU A 84 5.67 -6.52 -7.41
C LEU A 84 5.00 -6.17 -8.73
N ALA A 85 3.69 -5.92 -8.69
CA ALA A 85 2.99 -5.42 -9.85
C ALA A 85 3.53 -4.04 -10.25
N PRO A 86 3.48 -3.68 -11.54
CA PRO A 86 3.98 -2.37 -11.99
C PRO A 86 3.38 -1.18 -11.22
N GLU A 87 2.10 -1.22 -10.89
CA GLU A 87 1.46 -0.14 -10.13
C GLU A 87 2.04 -0.01 -8.72
N LEU A 88 2.42 -1.12 -8.09
CA LEU A 88 3.03 -1.09 -6.77
C LEU A 88 4.46 -0.55 -6.83
N SER A 89 5.25 -1.00 -7.81
CA SER A 89 6.60 -0.47 -8.02
C SER A 89 6.56 1.04 -8.25
N LYS A 90 5.60 1.51 -9.04
CA LYS A 90 5.41 2.93 -9.31
C LYS A 90 5.05 3.69 -8.02
N ALA A 91 4.14 3.16 -7.22
CA ALA A 91 3.76 3.77 -5.95
C ALA A 91 4.95 3.88 -5.01
N MET A 92 5.79 2.84 -4.97
CA MET A 92 6.99 2.84 -4.14
C MET A 92 7.99 3.92 -4.59
N GLU A 93 8.19 4.09 -5.90
CA GLU A 93 9.05 5.15 -6.44
C GLU A 93 8.51 6.54 -6.06
N PHE A 94 7.22 6.77 -6.23
CA PHE A 94 6.61 8.03 -5.86
C PHE A 94 6.67 8.29 -4.35
N ALA A 95 6.59 7.25 -3.54
CA ALA A 95 6.72 7.39 -2.08
C ALA A 95 8.12 7.90 -1.71
N VAL A 96 9.16 7.36 -2.34
CA VAL A 96 10.54 7.79 -2.09
C VAL A 96 10.74 9.24 -2.56
N LEU A 97 10.23 9.57 -3.75
CA LEU A 97 10.30 10.94 -4.28
C LEU A 97 9.56 11.93 -3.40
N GLY A 98 8.36 11.55 -2.93
CA GLY A 98 7.57 12.40 -2.03
C GLY A 98 8.25 12.62 -0.71
N ALA A 99 8.85 11.60 -0.13
CA ALA A 99 9.61 11.72 1.10
C ALA A 99 10.79 12.66 0.91
N HIS A 100 11.52 12.52 -0.17
CA HIS A 100 12.65 13.39 -0.49
C HIS A 100 12.21 14.84 -0.66
N ALA A 101 11.13 15.08 -1.39
CA ALA A 101 10.57 16.42 -1.57
C ALA A 101 10.13 17.06 -0.26
N ALA A 102 9.69 16.26 0.70
CA ALA A 102 9.30 16.72 2.03
C ALA A 102 10.48 16.81 3.01
N SER A 103 11.69 16.61 2.52
CA SER A 103 12.92 16.58 3.33
C SER A 103 12.92 15.50 4.43
N ALA A 104 12.17 14.43 4.21
CA ALA A 104 12.19 13.27 5.09
C ALA A 104 13.40 12.41 4.78
N ALA A 105 14.00 11.83 5.81
CA ALA A 105 15.17 10.96 5.65
C ALA A 105 14.85 9.71 4.85
N ARG A 106 13.64 9.17 5.01
CA ARG A 106 13.19 7.92 4.37
C ARG A 106 11.70 7.97 4.10
N ALA A 107 11.25 7.16 3.14
CA ALA A 107 9.82 7.01 2.89
C ALA A 107 9.18 6.20 4.01
N GLU A 108 8.08 6.71 4.54
CA GLU A 108 7.26 6.12 5.58
C GLU A 108 5.94 5.60 5.00
N ASN A 109 5.13 4.92 5.82
CA ASN A 109 3.81 4.45 5.40
C ASN A 109 2.92 5.58 4.86
N GLU A 110 3.02 6.78 5.43
CA GLU A 110 2.25 7.94 4.96
C GLU A 110 2.62 8.33 3.54
N HIS A 111 3.88 8.19 3.15
CA HIS A 111 4.32 8.47 1.78
C HIS A 111 3.79 7.42 0.80
N LEU A 112 3.73 6.15 1.24
CA LEU A 112 3.11 5.08 0.45
C LEU A 112 1.62 5.34 0.24
N LEU A 113 0.92 5.75 1.29
CA LEU A 113 -0.50 6.08 1.21
C LEU A 113 -0.75 7.25 0.26
N CYS A 114 0.05 8.32 0.36
CA CYS A 114 -0.07 9.45 -0.55
C CYS A 114 0.15 9.04 -2.00
N ALA A 115 1.13 8.18 -2.25
CA ALA A 115 1.40 7.68 -3.61
C ALA A 115 0.19 6.91 -4.18
N ILE A 116 -0.46 6.10 -3.36
CA ILE A 116 -1.68 5.40 -3.74
C ILE A 116 -2.78 6.40 -4.12
N LEU A 117 -3.00 7.39 -3.26
CA LEU A 117 -4.09 8.34 -3.44
C LEU A 117 -3.91 9.23 -4.68
N GLU A 118 -2.66 9.47 -5.08
CA GLU A 118 -2.36 10.29 -6.24
C GLU A 118 -2.49 9.55 -7.57
N ASP A 119 -2.56 8.22 -7.55
CA ASP A 119 -2.76 7.39 -8.74
C ASP A 119 -4.18 6.85 -8.75
N SER A 120 -5.10 7.57 -9.37
CA SER A 120 -6.52 7.21 -9.40
C SER A 120 -6.79 5.91 -10.17
N SER A 121 -5.85 5.46 -10.98
CA SER A 121 -6.03 4.25 -11.80
C SER A 121 -5.58 2.97 -11.11
N CYS A 122 -4.86 3.06 -9.99
CA CYS A 122 -4.35 1.87 -9.31
C CYS A 122 -5.47 1.11 -8.58
N THR A 123 -5.22 -0.15 -8.30
CA THR A 123 -6.20 -1.03 -7.64
C THR A 123 -6.70 -0.46 -6.31
N ALA A 124 -5.79 0.00 -5.46
CA ALA A 124 -6.15 0.56 -4.16
C ALA A 124 -7.06 1.77 -4.29
N SER A 125 -6.75 2.69 -5.22
CA SER A 125 -7.56 3.88 -5.44
C SER A 125 -8.94 3.53 -5.95
N ARG A 126 -9.06 2.54 -6.82
CA ARG A 126 -10.37 2.06 -7.27
C ARG A 126 -11.19 1.51 -6.12
N TRP A 127 -10.56 0.76 -5.21
CA TRP A 127 -11.25 0.25 -4.01
C TRP A 127 -11.70 1.39 -3.11
N LEU A 128 -10.84 2.38 -2.88
CA LEU A 128 -11.17 3.54 -2.05
C LEU A 128 -12.31 4.36 -2.67
N ALA A 129 -12.29 4.56 -3.98
CA ALA A 129 -13.37 5.25 -4.68
C ALA A 129 -14.70 4.50 -4.54
N ALA A 130 -14.67 3.17 -4.59
CA ALA A 130 -15.86 2.34 -4.39
C ALA A 130 -16.43 2.47 -2.97
N LEU A 131 -15.60 2.84 -1.99
CA LEU A 131 -16.04 3.11 -0.62
C LEU A 131 -16.54 4.56 -0.44
N GLY A 132 -16.58 5.35 -1.51
CA GLY A 132 -17.07 6.72 -1.46
C GLY A 132 -16.02 7.76 -1.10
N ILE A 133 -14.74 7.40 -1.11
CA ILE A 133 -13.65 8.33 -0.80
C ILE A 133 -13.33 9.17 -2.03
N GLU A 134 -13.33 10.48 -1.87
CA GLU A 134 -12.95 11.42 -2.92
C GLU A 134 -11.43 11.51 -2.98
N LEU A 135 -10.83 10.91 -4.00
CA LEU A 135 -9.39 10.75 -4.10
C LEU A 135 -8.62 12.08 -4.15
N PRO A 136 -9.03 13.09 -4.95
CA PRO A 136 -8.29 14.36 -4.95
C PRO A 136 -8.25 15.04 -3.59
N GLN A 137 -9.36 15.03 -2.87
CA GLN A 137 -9.43 15.59 -1.53
C GLN A 137 -8.57 14.79 -0.55
N ALA A 138 -8.69 13.45 -0.59
CA ALA A 138 -7.91 12.57 0.27
C ALA A 138 -6.41 12.74 0.04
N ALA A 139 -5.98 12.89 -1.21
CA ALA A 139 -4.58 13.12 -1.55
C ALA A 139 -4.08 14.44 -0.95
N ARG A 140 -4.89 15.49 -1.00
CA ARG A 140 -4.53 16.79 -0.39
C ARG A 140 -4.42 16.69 1.13
N GLU A 141 -5.35 15.97 1.76
CA GLU A 141 -5.33 15.77 3.22
C GLU A 141 -4.12 14.95 3.68
N CYS A 142 -3.66 14.04 2.84
CA CYS A 142 -2.54 13.16 3.15
C CYS A 142 -1.18 13.88 3.14
N ARG A 143 -1.06 14.95 2.39
CA ARG A 143 0.22 15.69 2.24
C ARG A 143 0.63 16.47 3.47
#